data_51fdcd27f551c36a2dae42d8d67ed994
#
_entry.id   51fdcd27f551c36a2dae42d8d67ed994
#
_cell.length_a   1.000
_cell.length_b   1.000
_cell.length_c   1.000
_cell.angle_alpha   90.00
_cell.angle_beta   90.00
_cell.angle_gamma   90.00
#
_symmetry.space_group_name_H-M   'P 1'
#
loop_
_entity.id
_entity.type
_entity.pdbx_description
1 polymer ?
#
loop_
_entity_poly.entity_id
_entity_poly.type
_entity_poly.pdbx_seq_one_letter_code
_entity_poly.pdbx_strand_id
1 'polypeptide(L)'
;MNRRKFLQYVGCGCCGFVMNSCSSVPITDRKQLKIIPESKLNAQAAQIYEKIKQKEKLSKDTKTLNLIKDIGKRMENSISEYFYQANLNDPTINFQWEYILIDNKKIKNAWCMPGGKIAVYTGMLDVTKNTNGLAAVMGHEIAHAVAKHSVERASRSVLINTTFQITDILTGGKISQVNRTTGMNTVGLLTQLGIMNPFNRKQESEADYLGLIFSSLSGYDIRETTKIWERMQKANKGKEPPEFMSTHPSSANRIKQINEWMNKVILEYPPII
;
A
#
# COMPACT_ATOMS: atom_id res chain seq x y z
N MET A 1 -8.68 40.71 21.29
CA MET A 1 -9.53 39.63 20.70
C MET A 1 -9.94 38.68 21.82
N ASN A 2 -11.24 38.45 22.03
CA ASN A 2 -11.73 37.66 23.16
C ASN A 2 -11.44 36.18 22.95
N ARG A 3 -10.95 35.41 23.94
CA ARG A 3 -10.60 33.98 23.87
C ARG A 3 -11.67 33.13 23.19
N ARG A 4 -12.95 33.42 23.42
CA ARG A 4 -14.09 32.74 22.79
C ARG A 4 -14.15 32.96 21.28
N LYS A 5 -13.91 34.18 20.80
CA LYS A 5 -13.87 34.48 19.34
C LYS A 5 -12.66 33.84 18.66
N PHE A 6 -11.50 33.80 19.30
CA PHE A 6 -10.32 33.11 18.81
C PHE A 6 -10.57 31.61 18.62
N LEU A 7 -11.18 30.95 19.61
CA LEU A 7 -11.54 29.52 19.52
C LEU A 7 -12.60 29.23 18.44
N GLN A 8 -13.54 30.15 18.23
CA GLN A 8 -14.52 30.02 17.14
C GLN A 8 -13.89 30.16 15.76
N TYR A 9 -12.96 31.10 15.57
CA TYR A 9 -12.25 31.26 14.28
C TYR A 9 -11.28 30.14 14.01
N VAL A 10 -10.56 29.64 15.01
CA VAL A 10 -9.66 28.49 14.87
C VAL A 10 -10.46 27.20 14.63
N GLY A 11 -11.57 27.01 15.34
CA GLY A 11 -12.46 25.86 15.13
C GLY A 11 -13.08 25.84 13.71
N CYS A 12 -13.56 26.97 13.20
CA CYS A 12 -14.12 27.08 11.85
C CYS A 12 -13.05 26.91 10.76
N GLY A 13 -11.86 27.46 10.94
CA GLY A 13 -10.74 27.33 10.01
C GLY A 13 -10.22 25.89 9.91
N CYS A 14 -10.10 25.20 11.04
CA CYS A 14 -9.68 23.79 11.05
C CYS A 14 -10.72 22.86 10.42
N CYS A 15 -12.02 23.08 10.66
CA CYS A 15 -13.08 22.28 10.00
C CYS A 15 -13.12 22.48 8.49
N GLY A 16 -12.91 23.68 7.98
CA GLY A 16 -12.85 23.95 6.53
C GLY A 16 -11.66 23.28 5.84
N PHE A 17 -10.51 23.18 6.50
CA PHE A 17 -9.31 22.52 5.95
C PHE A 17 -9.47 21.00 5.89
N VAL A 18 -10.12 20.38 6.87
CA VAL A 18 -10.33 18.92 6.94
C VAL A 18 -11.38 18.47 5.90
N MET A 19 -12.40 19.28 5.61
CA MET A 19 -13.45 18.94 4.65
C MET A 19 -12.92 18.80 3.21
N ASN A 20 -11.91 19.58 2.81
CA ASN A 20 -11.25 19.49 1.50
C ASN A 20 -10.18 18.38 1.41
N SER A 21 -9.85 17.73 2.53
CA SER A 21 -8.79 16.71 2.60
C SER A 21 -9.34 15.27 2.53
N CYS A 22 -10.64 15.09 2.35
CA CYS A 22 -11.26 13.79 2.17
C CYS A 22 -11.33 13.45 0.68
N SER A 23 -10.80 12.30 0.30
CA SER A 23 -10.95 11.71 -1.04
C SER A 23 -11.60 10.33 -0.94
N SER A 24 -12.11 9.82 -2.05
CA SER A 24 -12.58 8.43 -2.13
C SER A 24 -11.50 7.54 -2.74
N VAL A 25 -11.42 6.30 -2.27
CA VAL A 25 -10.64 5.26 -2.93
C VAL A 25 -11.39 4.83 -4.19
N PRO A 26 -10.72 4.72 -5.34
CA PRO A 26 -11.36 4.24 -6.56
C PRO A 26 -11.98 2.86 -6.37
N ILE A 27 -13.08 2.58 -7.06
CA ILE A 27 -13.81 1.29 -7.07
C ILE A 27 -14.54 1.00 -5.75
N THR A 28 -13.93 1.23 -4.60
CA THR A 28 -14.53 0.92 -3.28
C THR A 28 -15.31 2.09 -2.67
N ASP A 29 -15.14 3.30 -3.20
CA ASP A 29 -15.73 4.55 -2.71
C ASP A 29 -15.47 4.84 -1.21
N ARG A 30 -14.55 4.08 -0.58
CA ARG A 30 -14.17 4.30 0.81
C ARG A 30 -13.54 5.67 0.98
N LYS A 31 -14.05 6.44 1.94
CA LYS A 31 -13.47 7.74 2.28
C LYS A 31 -12.12 7.58 2.98
N GLN A 32 -11.16 8.37 2.56
CA GLN A 32 -9.81 8.40 3.11
C GLN A 32 -9.31 9.82 3.34
N LEU A 33 -8.41 9.99 4.31
CA LEU A 33 -7.77 11.26 4.61
C LEU A 33 -6.54 11.43 3.69
N LYS A 34 -6.50 12.56 2.96
CA LYS A 34 -5.41 12.89 2.03
C LYS A 34 -4.95 14.32 2.25
N ILE A 35 -4.18 14.56 3.31
CA ILE A 35 -3.59 15.88 3.64
C ILE A 35 -2.27 16.08 2.90
N ILE A 36 -1.47 15.02 2.76
CA ILE A 36 -0.17 15.10 2.09
C ILE A 36 -0.38 15.04 0.56
N PRO A 37 0.22 15.95 -0.20
CA PRO A 37 0.21 15.86 -1.65
C PRO A 37 0.86 14.57 -2.14
N GLU A 38 0.16 13.85 -3.02
CA GLU A 38 0.62 12.59 -3.58
C GLU A 38 1.95 12.73 -4.33
N SER A 39 2.12 13.79 -5.10
CA SER A 39 3.36 14.08 -5.84
C SER A 39 4.59 14.15 -4.93
N LYS A 40 4.44 14.73 -3.72
CA LYS A 40 5.51 14.79 -2.73
C LYS A 40 5.87 13.40 -2.22
N LEU A 41 4.87 12.56 -1.96
CA LEU A 41 5.11 11.21 -1.47
C LEU A 41 5.72 10.31 -2.55
N ASN A 42 5.26 10.44 -3.81
CA ASN A 42 5.82 9.73 -4.95
C ASN A 42 7.30 10.09 -5.17
N ALA A 43 7.65 11.38 -5.09
CA ALA A 43 9.04 11.84 -5.21
C ALA A 43 9.94 11.28 -4.10
N GLN A 44 9.45 11.24 -2.86
CA GLN A 44 10.19 10.67 -1.74
C GLN A 44 10.33 9.15 -1.86
N ALA A 45 9.29 8.46 -2.31
CA ALA A 45 9.33 7.04 -2.58
C ALA A 45 10.37 6.69 -3.66
N ALA A 46 10.43 7.47 -4.74
CA ALA A 46 11.44 7.31 -5.78
C ALA A 46 12.87 7.45 -5.23
N GLN A 47 13.13 8.45 -4.38
CA GLN A 47 14.44 8.61 -3.76
C GLN A 47 14.83 7.44 -2.84
N ILE A 48 13.87 6.92 -2.07
CA ILE A 48 14.09 5.75 -1.20
C ILE A 48 14.34 4.51 -2.06
N TYR A 49 13.60 4.33 -3.12
CA TYR A 49 13.76 3.21 -4.05
C TYR A 49 15.16 3.19 -4.68
N GLU A 50 15.69 4.33 -5.11
CA GLU A 50 17.06 4.44 -5.62
C GLU A 50 18.10 4.04 -4.55
N LYS A 51 17.92 4.46 -3.29
CA LYS A 51 18.79 4.05 -2.19
C LYS A 51 18.74 2.54 -1.94
N ILE A 52 17.56 1.93 -2.06
CA ILE A 52 17.40 0.47 -1.93
C ILE A 52 18.14 -0.24 -3.07
N LYS A 53 18.00 0.22 -4.32
CA LYS A 53 18.74 -0.33 -5.47
C LYS A 53 20.25 -0.30 -5.30
N GLN A 54 20.77 0.74 -4.62
CA GLN A 54 22.21 0.86 -4.32
C GLN A 54 22.66 -0.03 -3.15
N LYS A 55 21.78 -0.25 -2.17
CA LYS A 55 22.11 -0.98 -0.94
C LYS A 55 21.90 -2.48 -1.05
N GLU A 56 20.83 -2.88 -1.73
CA GLU A 56 20.41 -4.28 -1.81
C GLU A 56 21.10 -4.98 -3.00
N LYS A 57 21.37 -6.26 -2.85
CA LYS A 57 21.88 -7.10 -3.93
C LYS A 57 20.76 -7.40 -4.92
N LEU A 58 20.80 -6.82 -6.12
CA LEU A 58 19.85 -7.13 -7.18
C LEU A 58 20.15 -8.50 -7.79
N SER A 59 19.08 -9.24 -8.12
CA SER A 59 19.19 -10.54 -8.75
C SER A 59 19.68 -10.43 -10.19
N LYS A 60 20.51 -11.38 -10.59
CA LYS A 60 20.96 -11.56 -11.99
C LYS A 60 20.01 -12.45 -12.79
N ASP A 61 18.95 -12.99 -12.20
CA ASP A 61 17.93 -13.79 -12.87
C ASP A 61 17.04 -12.89 -13.74
N THR A 62 17.49 -12.66 -14.95
CA THR A 62 16.79 -11.83 -15.94
C THR A 62 15.46 -12.44 -16.36
N LYS A 63 15.34 -13.78 -16.38
CA LYS A 63 14.09 -14.48 -16.71
C LYS A 63 12.99 -14.14 -15.71
N THR A 64 13.28 -14.27 -14.42
CA THR A 64 12.33 -13.91 -13.36
C THR A 64 12.05 -12.42 -13.32
N LEU A 65 13.06 -11.57 -13.51
CA LEU A 65 12.87 -10.12 -13.57
C LEU A 65 11.96 -9.72 -14.76
N ASN A 66 12.14 -10.32 -15.92
CA ASN A 66 11.26 -10.07 -17.07
C ASN A 66 9.83 -10.55 -16.81
N LEU A 67 9.64 -11.71 -16.18
CA LEU A 67 8.32 -12.17 -15.77
C LEU A 67 7.63 -11.16 -14.82
N ILE A 68 8.35 -10.60 -13.84
CA ILE A 68 7.83 -9.56 -12.93
C ILE A 68 7.42 -8.32 -13.73
N LYS A 69 8.26 -7.87 -14.66
CA LYS A 69 7.96 -6.71 -15.53
C LYS A 69 6.74 -6.97 -16.41
N ASP A 70 6.62 -8.15 -16.98
CA ASP A 70 5.50 -8.53 -17.85
C ASP A 70 4.18 -8.55 -17.06
N ILE A 71 4.20 -9.15 -15.84
CA ILE A 71 3.04 -9.12 -14.94
C ILE A 71 2.67 -7.68 -14.60
N GLY A 72 3.65 -6.87 -14.17
CA GLY A 72 3.43 -5.49 -13.80
C GLY A 72 2.88 -4.67 -14.95
N LYS A 73 3.49 -4.76 -16.13
CA LYS A 73 3.04 -4.03 -17.33
C LYS A 73 1.64 -4.40 -17.75
N ARG A 74 1.29 -5.67 -17.65
CA ARG A 74 -0.05 -6.15 -17.94
C ARG A 74 -1.08 -5.57 -16.95
N MET A 75 -0.74 -5.49 -15.65
CA MET A 75 -1.57 -4.85 -14.64
C MET A 75 -1.70 -3.34 -14.85
N GLU A 76 -0.60 -2.63 -15.14
CA GLU A 76 -0.63 -1.21 -15.50
C GLU A 76 -1.66 -0.95 -16.61
N ASN A 77 -1.53 -1.69 -17.72
CA ASN A 77 -2.38 -1.50 -18.88
C ASN A 77 -3.85 -1.83 -18.57
N SER A 78 -4.12 -2.92 -17.85
CA SER A 78 -5.48 -3.31 -17.49
C SER A 78 -6.14 -2.30 -16.53
N ILE A 79 -5.37 -1.75 -15.58
CA ILE A 79 -5.87 -0.73 -14.65
C ILE A 79 -6.23 0.54 -15.43
N SER A 80 -5.33 1.05 -16.26
CA SER A 80 -5.57 2.25 -17.06
C SER A 80 -6.76 2.05 -18.01
N GLU A 81 -6.84 0.91 -18.68
CA GLU A 81 -7.95 0.58 -19.59
C GLU A 81 -9.30 0.50 -18.86
N TYR A 82 -9.31 -0.14 -17.67
CA TYR A 82 -10.53 -0.20 -16.84
C TYR A 82 -11.04 1.22 -16.48
N PHE A 83 -10.16 2.11 -16.02
CA PHE A 83 -10.55 3.47 -15.65
C PHE A 83 -10.98 4.28 -16.88
N TYR A 84 -10.35 4.06 -18.03
CA TYR A 84 -10.75 4.68 -19.30
C TYR A 84 -12.16 4.23 -19.72
N GLN A 85 -12.42 2.92 -19.75
CA GLN A 85 -13.74 2.38 -20.14
C GLN A 85 -14.85 2.80 -19.16
N ALA A 86 -14.54 2.89 -17.87
CA ALA A 86 -15.47 3.35 -16.85
C ALA A 86 -15.69 4.88 -16.84
N ASN A 87 -14.99 5.64 -17.70
CA ASN A 87 -14.99 7.10 -17.72
C ASN A 87 -14.62 7.71 -16.35
N LEU A 88 -13.64 7.09 -15.67
CA LEU A 88 -13.13 7.51 -14.37
C LEU A 88 -11.69 8.02 -14.50
N ASN A 89 -11.28 8.87 -13.56
CA ASN A 89 -9.89 9.32 -13.50
C ASN A 89 -8.97 8.16 -13.10
N ASP A 90 -7.97 7.87 -13.93
CA ASP A 90 -6.96 6.87 -13.64
C ASP A 90 -6.08 7.32 -12.44
N PRO A 91 -6.12 6.62 -11.29
CA PRO A 91 -5.33 6.97 -10.11
C PRO A 91 -3.83 6.76 -10.30
N THR A 92 -3.43 6.08 -11.38
CA THR A 92 -2.04 5.73 -11.67
C THR A 92 -1.40 6.61 -12.74
N ILE A 93 -2.12 7.60 -13.28
CA ILE A 93 -1.66 8.47 -14.38
C ILE A 93 -0.29 9.13 -14.15
N ASN A 94 0.05 9.40 -12.88
CA ASN A 94 1.33 10.00 -12.48
C ASN A 94 2.32 8.97 -11.91
N PHE A 95 2.06 7.67 -12.06
CA PHE A 95 3.00 6.66 -11.59
C PHE A 95 4.15 6.50 -12.59
N GLN A 96 5.34 6.33 -12.05
CA GLN A 96 6.55 5.99 -12.80
C GLN A 96 6.95 4.56 -12.43
N TRP A 97 6.27 3.60 -13.04
CA TRP A 97 6.41 2.20 -12.75
C TRP A 97 7.85 1.71 -12.92
N GLU A 98 8.33 0.98 -11.94
CA GLU A 98 9.66 0.39 -11.96
C GLU A 98 9.67 -0.89 -11.13
N TYR A 99 10.41 -1.90 -11.58
CA TYR A 99 10.40 -3.25 -11.03
C TYR A 99 11.81 -3.71 -10.77
N ILE A 100 12.10 -4.22 -9.56
CA ILE A 100 13.35 -4.89 -9.22
C ILE A 100 13.10 -6.24 -8.57
N LEU A 101 14.06 -7.16 -8.78
CA LEU A 101 14.15 -8.42 -8.07
C LEU A 101 15.36 -8.38 -7.15
N ILE A 102 15.13 -8.44 -5.83
CA ILE A 102 16.17 -8.40 -4.81
C ILE A 102 16.62 -9.83 -4.50
N ASP A 103 17.93 -10.10 -4.60
CA ASP A 103 18.51 -11.42 -4.33
C ASP A 103 18.63 -11.69 -2.83
N ASN A 104 17.53 -12.10 -2.22
CA ASN A 104 17.48 -12.52 -0.84
C ASN A 104 16.43 -13.63 -0.64
N LYS A 105 16.90 -14.89 -0.64
CA LYS A 105 16.03 -16.08 -0.47
C LYS A 105 15.44 -16.21 0.93
N LYS A 106 16.02 -15.55 1.94
CA LYS A 106 15.54 -15.63 3.33
C LYS A 106 14.29 -14.77 3.53
N ILE A 107 14.20 -13.65 2.80
CA ILE A 107 13.11 -12.70 2.91
C ILE A 107 11.99 -13.11 1.94
N LYS A 108 10.83 -13.45 2.51
CA LYS A 108 9.60 -13.75 1.76
C LYS A 108 8.73 -12.50 1.78
N ASN A 109 9.06 -11.55 0.92
CA ASN A 109 8.39 -10.25 0.86
C ASN A 109 8.31 -9.71 -0.58
N ALA A 110 7.35 -8.82 -0.80
CA ALA A 110 7.23 -7.94 -1.95
C ALA A 110 6.59 -6.64 -1.45
N TRP A 111 6.78 -5.55 -2.17
CA TRP A 111 6.14 -4.28 -1.84
C TRP A 111 6.01 -3.37 -3.06
N CYS A 112 5.01 -2.48 -2.99
CA CYS A 112 4.84 -1.39 -3.93
C CYS A 112 4.76 -0.06 -3.17
N MET A 113 5.72 0.81 -3.42
CA MET A 113 5.71 2.16 -2.90
C MET A 113 4.83 3.09 -3.72
N PRO A 114 4.42 4.25 -3.14
CA PRO A 114 3.76 5.33 -3.88
C PRO A 114 4.50 5.66 -5.18
N GLY A 115 3.74 5.88 -6.25
CA GLY A 115 4.29 6.18 -7.57
C GLY A 115 4.72 4.95 -8.38
N GLY A 116 4.35 3.72 -7.94
CA GLY A 116 4.55 2.50 -8.73
C GLY A 116 5.96 1.89 -8.66
N LYS A 117 6.68 2.07 -7.57
CA LYS A 117 8.01 1.50 -7.34
C LYS A 117 7.88 0.13 -6.67
N ILE A 118 8.14 -0.96 -7.40
CA ILE A 118 7.87 -2.34 -6.99
C ILE A 118 9.17 -3.11 -6.80
N ALA A 119 9.23 -3.87 -5.72
CA ALA A 119 10.27 -4.87 -5.51
C ALA A 119 9.68 -6.22 -5.10
N VAL A 120 10.31 -7.26 -5.59
CA VAL A 120 10.05 -8.65 -5.19
C VAL A 120 11.35 -9.24 -4.68
N TYR A 121 11.33 -9.94 -3.56
CA TYR A 121 12.46 -10.71 -3.06
C TYR A 121 12.47 -12.11 -3.65
N THR A 122 13.64 -12.66 -3.96
CA THR A 122 13.75 -14.03 -4.50
C THR A 122 13.14 -15.08 -3.58
N GLY A 123 13.12 -14.85 -2.26
CA GLY A 123 12.45 -15.74 -1.30
C GLY A 123 10.92 -15.77 -1.43
N MET A 124 10.30 -14.74 -2.04
CA MET A 124 8.86 -14.73 -2.29
C MET A 124 8.44 -15.75 -3.35
N LEU A 125 9.33 -16.10 -4.27
CA LEU A 125 9.09 -17.09 -5.32
C LEU A 125 8.78 -18.47 -4.74
N ASP A 126 9.32 -18.80 -3.57
CA ASP A 126 9.02 -20.05 -2.88
C ASP A 126 7.56 -20.15 -2.38
N VAL A 127 6.91 -19.01 -2.18
CA VAL A 127 5.51 -18.89 -1.77
C VAL A 127 4.59 -18.83 -2.98
N THR A 128 4.96 -18.03 -3.97
CA THR A 128 4.12 -17.77 -5.15
C THR A 128 4.05 -18.99 -6.08
N LYS A 129 5.13 -19.74 -6.22
CA LYS A 129 5.25 -21.01 -6.96
C LYS A 129 5.06 -20.93 -8.48
N ASN A 130 4.18 -20.06 -8.97
CA ASN A 130 3.84 -19.90 -10.39
C ASN A 130 3.51 -18.44 -10.73
N THR A 131 3.28 -18.16 -12.00
CA THR A 131 2.97 -16.83 -12.53
C THR A 131 1.70 -16.24 -11.91
N ASN A 132 0.62 -17.02 -11.77
CA ASN A 132 -0.63 -16.53 -11.18
C ASN A 132 -0.47 -16.19 -9.69
N GLY A 133 0.32 -16.99 -8.95
CA GLY A 133 0.65 -16.70 -7.57
C GLY A 133 1.49 -15.43 -7.43
N LEU A 134 2.46 -15.21 -8.32
CA LEU A 134 3.25 -13.98 -8.35
C LEU A 134 2.37 -12.77 -8.70
N ALA A 135 1.47 -12.91 -9.68
CA ALA A 135 0.51 -11.90 -10.05
C ALA A 135 -0.45 -11.57 -8.88
N ALA A 136 -0.92 -12.56 -8.13
CA ALA A 136 -1.77 -12.34 -6.96
C ALA A 136 -1.08 -11.47 -5.88
N VAL A 137 0.20 -11.73 -5.60
CA VAL A 137 0.99 -10.90 -4.67
C VAL A 137 1.21 -9.50 -5.24
N MET A 138 1.64 -9.39 -6.49
CA MET A 138 1.86 -8.09 -7.12
C MET A 138 0.58 -7.27 -7.21
N GLY A 139 -0.56 -7.91 -7.51
CA GLY A 139 -1.87 -7.26 -7.55
C GLY A 139 -2.27 -6.69 -6.19
N HIS A 140 -2.01 -7.41 -5.10
CA HIS A 140 -2.21 -6.92 -3.74
C HIS A 140 -1.33 -5.70 -3.43
N GLU A 141 -0.05 -5.73 -3.78
CA GLU A 141 0.88 -4.62 -3.57
C GLU A 141 0.51 -3.39 -4.42
N ILE A 142 0.17 -3.61 -5.69
CA ILE A 142 -0.31 -2.56 -6.59
C ILE A 142 -1.60 -1.95 -6.05
N ALA A 143 -2.51 -2.75 -5.49
CA ALA A 143 -3.75 -2.28 -4.88
C ALA A 143 -3.50 -1.32 -3.71
N HIS A 144 -2.49 -1.57 -2.86
CA HIS A 144 -2.09 -0.62 -1.83
C HIS A 144 -1.66 0.73 -2.40
N ALA A 145 -0.92 0.74 -3.51
CA ALA A 145 -0.46 1.97 -4.16
C ALA A 145 -1.61 2.71 -4.87
N VAL A 146 -2.47 1.99 -5.59
CA VAL A 146 -3.66 2.55 -6.29
C VAL A 146 -4.67 3.12 -5.30
N ALA A 147 -4.95 2.41 -4.20
CA ALA A 147 -5.80 2.88 -3.10
C ALA A 147 -5.13 3.96 -2.24
N LYS A 148 -3.86 4.29 -2.51
CA LYS A 148 -3.10 5.34 -1.82
C LYS A 148 -3.03 5.14 -0.30
N HIS A 149 -2.93 3.89 0.15
CA HIS A 149 -2.91 3.54 1.57
C HIS A 149 -1.73 4.19 2.32
N SER A 150 -0.56 4.31 1.69
CA SER A 150 0.59 5.00 2.28
C SER A 150 0.36 6.51 2.44
N VAL A 151 -0.36 7.15 1.48
CA VAL A 151 -0.74 8.57 1.57
C VAL A 151 -1.70 8.79 2.73
N GLU A 152 -2.70 7.92 2.88
CA GLU A 152 -3.65 7.99 3.99
C GLU A 152 -2.95 7.82 5.34
N ARG A 153 -2.04 6.85 5.48
CA ARG A 153 -1.26 6.63 6.71
C ARG A 153 -0.39 7.82 7.06
N ALA A 154 0.35 8.34 6.09
CA ALA A 154 1.19 9.51 6.27
C ALA A 154 0.34 10.74 6.67
N SER A 155 -0.82 10.94 6.03
CA SER A 155 -1.75 12.02 6.36
C SER A 155 -2.31 11.89 7.79
N ARG A 156 -2.67 10.69 8.22
CA ARG A 156 -3.11 10.41 9.59
C ARG A 156 -2.00 10.69 10.61
N SER A 157 -0.77 10.30 10.31
CA SER A 157 0.37 10.55 11.20
C SER A 157 0.64 12.06 11.37
N VAL A 158 0.54 12.85 10.30
CA VAL A 158 0.65 14.31 10.38
C VAL A 158 -0.46 14.89 11.25
N LEU A 159 -1.71 14.45 11.05
CA LEU A 159 -2.84 14.92 11.84
C LEU A 159 -2.63 14.62 13.34
N ILE A 160 -2.24 13.40 13.70
CA ILE A 160 -1.98 12.98 15.07
C ILE A 160 -0.85 13.83 15.67
N ASN A 161 0.28 13.97 14.98
CA ASN A 161 1.42 14.74 15.47
C ASN A 161 1.07 16.22 15.65
N THR A 162 0.30 16.80 14.73
CA THR A 162 -0.16 18.19 14.86
C THR A 162 -1.10 18.35 16.06
N THR A 163 -1.99 17.39 16.27
CA THR A 163 -2.91 17.40 17.43
C THR A 163 -2.13 17.30 18.74
N PHE A 164 -1.11 16.45 18.82
CA PHE A 164 -0.23 16.34 19.99
C PHE A 164 0.52 17.65 20.25
N GLN A 165 1.08 18.30 19.22
CA GLN A 165 1.78 19.57 19.37
C GLN A 165 0.84 20.67 19.88
N ILE A 166 -0.38 20.79 19.36
CA ILE A 166 -1.37 21.76 19.84
C ILE A 166 -1.74 21.49 21.29
N THR A 167 -1.99 20.23 21.65
CA THR A 167 -2.33 19.83 23.01
C THR A 167 -1.17 20.10 23.97
N ASP A 168 0.06 19.86 23.55
CA ASP A 168 1.27 20.13 24.33
C ASP A 168 1.43 21.64 24.63
N ILE A 169 1.21 22.49 23.63
CA ILE A 169 1.21 23.95 23.80
C ILE A 169 0.11 24.38 24.78
N LEU A 170 -1.09 23.79 24.68
CA LEU A 170 -2.23 24.12 25.54
C LEU A 170 -2.06 23.63 26.99
N THR A 171 -1.30 22.55 27.19
CA THR A 171 -1.01 21.93 28.49
C THR A 171 0.29 22.43 29.16
N GLY A 172 0.98 23.40 28.52
CA GLY A 172 2.23 23.96 29.02
C GLY A 172 3.43 23.02 28.91
N GLY A 173 3.48 22.20 27.87
CA GLY A 173 4.66 21.38 27.53
C GLY A 173 4.78 20.06 28.31
N LYS A 174 3.75 19.66 29.08
CA LYS A 174 3.79 18.42 29.86
C LYS A 174 3.88 17.13 29.06
N ILE A 175 3.44 17.16 27.80
CA ILE A 175 3.43 15.99 26.91
C ILE A 175 4.75 15.85 26.15
N SER A 176 5.44 16.95 25.84
CA SER A 176 6.71 16.93 25.07
C SER A 176 7.87 16.26 25.80
N GLN A 177 7.84 16.16 27.13
CA GLN A 177 8.85 15.44 27.91
C GLN A 177 8.81 13.92 27.67
N VAL A 178 7.64 13.36 27.36
CA VAL A 178 7.47 11.92 27.13
C VAL A 178 7.87 11.52 25.69
N ASN A 179 7.76 12.44 24.71
CA ASN A 179 7.93 12.13 23.29
C ASN A 179 9.29 12.53 22.70
N ARG A 180 10.21 13.11 23.46
CA ARG A 180 11.55 13.50 22.98
C ARG A 180 12.48 12.32 22.63
N THR A 181 12.10 11.10 22.98
CA THR A 181 12.85 9.87 22.67
C THR A 181 12.53 9.26 21.32
N THR A 182 11.50 9.69 20.63
CA THR A 182 11.14 9.25 19.28
C THR A 182 11.36 10.36 18.26
N GLY A 183 12.63 10.66 18.01
CA GLY A 183 13.05 11.53 16.89
C GLY A 183 12.71 10.93 15.54
N MET A 184 11.45 10.89 15.15
CA MET A 184 11.04 10.56 13.80
C MET A 184 11.18 11.79 12.91
N ASN A 185 12.32 11.90 12.20
CA ASN A 185 12.44 12.80 11.07
C ASN A 185 11.53 12.29 9.93
N THR A 186 11.12 13.18 9.04
CA THR A 186 10.19 12.89 7.94
C THR A 186 10.64 11.69 7.08
N VAL A 187 11.94 11.45 6.97
CA VAL A 187 12.54 10.33 6.22
C VAL A 187 12.32 8.99 6.94
N GLY A 188 12.50 8.97 8.27
CA GLY A 188 12.20 7.78 9.08
C GLY A 188 10.71 7.42 9.07
N LEU A 189 9.84 8.44 9.10
CA LEU A 189 8.39 8.27 8.99
C LEU A 189 7.99 7.61 7.65
N LEU A 190 8.60 8.01 6.55
CA LEU A 190 8.30 7.51 5.22
C LEU A 190 8.84 6.09 4.98
N THR A 191 10.02 5.78 5.51
CA THR A 191 10.59 4.44 5.46
C THR A 191 9.73 3.46 6.27
N GLN A 192 9.27 3.89 7.45
CA GLN A 192 8.38 3.07 8.28
C GLN A 192 6.96 2.96 7.70
N LEU A 193 6.44 4.01 7.07
CA LEU A 193 5.08 4.01 6.52
C LEU A 193 4.96 3.26 5.19
N GLY A 194 6.04 3.14 4.44
CA GLY A 194 6.03 2.52 3.10
C GLY A 194 6.37 1.04 3.07
N ILE A 195 7.17 0.53 4.03
CA ILE A 195 7.75 -0.82 3.89
C ILE A 195 7.70 -1.63 5.19
N MET A 196 7.77 -1.01 6.37
CA MET A 196 8.03 -1.72 7.62
C MET A 196 6.87 -1.79 8.61
N ASN A 197 5.83 -1.01 8.47
CA ASN A 197 4.69 -1.04 9.39
C ASN A 197 3.47 -1.72 8.78
N PRO A 198 2.77 -2.58 9.53
CA PRO A 198 1.60 -3.27 9.03
C PRO A 198 0.49 -2.28 8.66
N PHE A 199 -0.19 -2.55 7.57
CA PHE A 199 -1.42 -1.87 7.20
C PHE A 199 -2.55 -2.24 8.15
N ASN A 200 -3.54 -1.36 8.30
CA ASN A 200 -4.69 -1.70 9.14
C ASN A 200 -5.60 -2.70 8.43
N ARG A 201 -6.43 -3.41 9.20
CA ARG A 201 -7.28 -4.49 8.67
C ARG A 201 -8.21 -4.05 7.53
N LYS A 202 -8.69 -2.80 7.55
CA LYS A 202 -9.55 -2.26 6.48
C LYS A 202 -8.77 -2.05 5.19
N GLN A 203 -7.54 -1.53 5.29
CA GLN A 203 -6.65 -1.35 4.14
C GLN A 203 -6.22 -2.68 3.54
N GLU A 204 -5.96 -3.69 4.39
CA GLU A 204 -5.64 -5.05 3.94
C GLU A 204 -6.82 -5.69 3.19
N SER A 205 -8.03 -5.62 3.76
CA SER A 205 -9.24 -6.14 3.12
C SER A 205 -9.55 -5.44 1.80
N GLU A 206 -9.31 -4.12 1.72
CA GLU A 206 -9.45 -3.35 0.49
C GLU A 206 -8.40 -3.72 -0.55
N ALA A 207 -7.14 -3.93 -0.13
CA ALA A 207 -6.07 -4.36 -1.02
C ALA A 207 -6.30 -5.79 -1.54
N ASP A 208 -6.86 -6.69 -0.74
CA ASP A 208 -7.27 -8.01 -1.19
C ASP A 208 -8.34 -7.92 -2.29
N TYR A 209 -9.39 -7.10 -2.06
CA TYR A 209 -10.48 -6.95 -3.03
C TYR A 209 -10.01 -6.32 -4.35
N LEU A 210 -9.29 -5.21 -4.27
CA LEU A 210 -8.73 -4.53 -5.44
C LEU A 210 -7.66 -5.40 -6.16
N GLY A 211 -6.84 -6.11 -5.40
CA GLY A 211 -5.84 -7.03 -5.94
C GLY A 211 -6.46 -8.18 -6.74
N LEU A 212 -7.61 -8.73 -6.28
CA LEU A 212 -8.39 -9.69 -7.06
C LEU A 212 -8.88 -9.06 -8.37
N ILE A 213 -9.43 -7.85 -8.32
CA ILE A 213 -9.93 -7.12 -9.50
C ILE A 213 -8.78 -6.92 -10.50
N PHE A 214 -7.66 -6.35 -10.08
CA PHE A 214 -6.55 -6.05 -10.98
C PHE A 214 -5.92 -7.32 -11.58
N SER A 215 -5.83 -8.39 -10.79
CA SER A 215 -5.36 -9.69 -11.30
C SER A 215 -6.34 -10.28 -12.31
N SER A 216 -7.66 -10.18 -12.08
CA SER A 216 -8.69 -10.68 -12.98
C SER A 216 -8.70 -9.91 -14.30
N LEU A 217 -8.74 -8.57 -14.23
CA LEU A 217 -8.68 -7.69 -15.41
C LEU A 217 -7.44 -7.97 -16.29
N SER A 218 -6.33 -8.36 -15.64
CA SER A 218 -5.07 -8.71 -16.30
C SER A 218 -5.02 -10.17 -16.81
N GLY A 219 -6.11 -10.94 -16.67
CA GLY A 219 -6.21 -12.31 -17.16
C GLY A 219 -5.45 -13.34 -16.33
N TYR A 220 -5.12 -13.05 -15.07
CA TYR A 220 -4.52 -14.02 -14.15
C TYR A 220 -5.59 -14.80 -13.37
N ASP A 221 -5.26 -16.06 -13.05
CA ASP A 221 -6.14 -16.90 -12.24
C ASP A 221 -6.12 -16.45 -10.78
N ILE A 222 -7.15 -15.70 -10.38
CA ILE A 222 -7.28 -15.13 -9.04
C ILE A 222 -7.48 -16.18 -7.94
N ARG A 223 -7.79 -17.45 -8.29
CA ARG A 223 -7.89 -18.57 -7.33
C ARG A 223 -6.57 -18.88 -6.65
N GLU A 224 -5.45 -18.47 -7.23
CA GLU A 224 -4.13 -18.59 -6.59
C GLU A 224 -3.99 -17.69 -5.35
N THR A 225 -4.75 -16.59 -5.25
CA THR A 225 -4.68 -15.68 -4.09
C THR A 225 -4.93 -16.41 -2.76
N THR A 226 -5.96 -17.24 -2.67
CA THR A 226 -6.24 -18.02 -1.45
C THR A 226 -5.09 -18.98 -1.13
N LYS A 227 -4.55 -19.66 -2.16
CA LYS A 227 -3.44 -20.61 -1.98
C LYS A 227 -2.16 -19.95 -1.46
N ILE A 228 -1.90 -18.68 -1.81
CA ILE A 228 -0.78 -17.91 -1.26
C ILE A 228 -0.93 -17.77 0.27
N TRP A 229 -2.08 -17.30 0.74
CA TRP A 229 -2.33 -17.15 2.17
C TRP A 229 -2.25 -18.47 2.94
N GLU A 230 -2.77 -19.56 2.37
CA GLU A 230 -2.65 -20.90 2.96
C GLU A 230 -1.20 -21.36 3.06
N ARG A 231 -0.38 -21.13 2.01
CA ARG A 231 1.06 -21.47 2.02
C ARG A 231 1.81 -20.66 3.07
N MET A 232 1.50 -19.36 3.20
CA MET A 232 2.10 -18.50 4.23
C MET A 232 1.72 -18.94 5.64
N GLN A 233 0.45 -19.29 5.88
CA GLN A 233 0.01 -19.79 7.18
C GLN A 233 0.70 -21.14 7.53
N LYS A 234 0.85 -22.03 6.55
CA LYS A 234 1.58 -23.30 6.76
C LYS A 234 3.06 -23.06 7.07
N ALA A 235 3.68 -22.09 6.42
CA ALA A 235 5.08 -21.73 6.65
C ALA A 235 5.32 -21.14 8.06
N ASN A 236 4.28 -20.57 8.67
CA ASN A 236 4.33 -19.90 9.97
C ASN A 236 4.16 -20.84 11.18
N LYS A 237 3.83 -22.13 11.00
CA LYS A 237 3.58 -23.06 12.11
C LYS A 237 4.84 -23.21 12.99
N GLY A 238 4.85 -22.50 14.13
CA GLY A 238 5.91 -22.58 15.16
C GLY A 238 7.21 -21.86 14.84
N LYS A 239 7.23 -20.96 13.85
CA LYS A 239 8.36 -20.11 13.46
C LYS A 239 7.95 -18.65 13.42
N GLU A 240 8.93 -17.74 13.36
CA GLU A 240 8.63 -16.34 13.04
C GLU A 240 7.86 -16.23 11.73
N PRO A 241 6.78 -15.39 11.69
CA PRO A 241 5.99 -15.23 10.48
C PRO A 241 6.88 -14.70 9.34
N PRO A 242 6.63 -15.12 8.09
CA PRO A 242 7.26 -14.50 6.94
C PRO A 242 7.10 -12.98 6.99
N GLU A 243 8.10 -12.22 6.56
CA GLU A 243 8.10 -10.75 6.66
C GLU A 243 6.86 -10.13 5.99
N PHE A 244 6.40 -10.70 4.90
CA PHE A 244 5.14 -10.33 4.26
C PHE A 244 3.94 -10.40 5.22
N MET A 245 3.85 -11.43 6.06
CA MET A 245 2.77 -11.54 7.05
C MET A 245 2.92 -10.56 8.22
N SER A 246 4.12 -10.05 8.46
CA SER A 246 4.35 -9.02 9.49
C SER A 246 3.87 -7.65 9.02
N THR A 247 4.02 -7.35 7.74
CA THR A 247 3.53 -6.11 7.10
C THR A 247 2.07 -6.21 6.66
N HIS A 248 1.61 -7.44 6.33
CA HIS A 248 0.24 -7.76 5.87
C HIS A 248 -0.36 -8.87 6.74
N PRO A 249 -0.84 -8.54 7.96
CA PRO A 249 -1.37 -9.54 8.89
C PRO A 249 -2.49 -10.35 8.28
N SER A 250 -2.30 -11.66 8.19
CA SER A 250 -3.34 -12.57 7.70
C SER A 250 -4.26 -13.01 8.84
N SER A 251 -5.53 -13.22 8.51
CA SER A 251 -6.50 -13.85 9.40
C SER A 251 -7.35 -14.86 8.60
N ALA A 252 -7.90 -15.84 9.29
CA ALA A 252 -8.86 -16.77 8.67
C ALA A 252 -10.02 -16.02 7.99
N ASN A 253 -10.41 -14.87 8.54
CA ASN A 253 -11.45 -14.02 7.97
C ASN A 253 -11.06 -13.43 6.60
N ARG A 254 -9.78 -13.09 6.37
CA ARG A 254 -9.33 -12.59 5.05
C ARG A 254 -9.49 -13.67 3.98
N ILE A 255 -9.03 -14.89 4.25
CA ILE A 255 -9.19 -16.03 3.31
C ILE A 255 -10.66 -16.27 3.00
N LYS A 256 -11.54 -16.24 4.01
CA LYS A 256 -12.98 -16.38 3.83
C LYS A 256 -13.55 -15.27 2.92
N GLN A 257 -13.22 -14.01 3.20
CA GLN A 257 -13.65 -12.85 2.39
C GLN A 257 -13.16 -12.93 0.94
N ILE A 258 -11.88 -13.30 0.72
CA ILE A 258 -11.33 -13.49 -0.62
C ILE A 258 -12.16 -14.52 -1.40
N ASN A 259 -12.50 -15.66 -0.78
CA ASN A 259 -13.31 -16.69 -1.43
C ASN A 259 -14.76 -16.22 -1.72
N GLU A 260 -15.35 -15.43 -0.82
CA GLU A 260 -16.69 -14.84 -1.02
C GLU A 260 -16.71 -13.86 -2.21
N TRP A 261 -15.65 -13.07 -2.41
CA TRP A 261 -15.55 -12.11 -3.52
C TRP A 261 -15.19 -12.75 -4.86
N MET A 262 -14.56 -13.92 -4.85
CA MET A 262 -13.91 -14.51 -6.04
C MET A 262 -14.88 -14.67 -7.21
N ASN A 263 -16.06 -15.28 -6.98
CA ASN A 263 -17.05 -15.49 -8.04
C ASN A 263 -17.59 -14.16 -8.57
N LYS A 264 -17.84 -13.19 -7.69
CA LYS A 264 -18.27 -11.85 -8.06
C LYS A 264 -17.23 -11.17 -8.94
N VAL A 265 -15.96 -11.20 -8.52
CA VAL A 265 -14.88 -10.55 -9.28
C VAL A 265 -14.69 -11.18 -10.65
N ILE A 266 -14.75 -12.50 -10.77
CA ILE A 266 -14.64 -13.18 -12.07
C ILE A 266 -15.76 -12.74 -13.04
N LEU A 267 -16.96 -12.52 -12.52
CA LEU A 267 -18.12 -12.13 -13.36
C LEU A 267 -18.12 -10.64 -13.71
N GLU A 268 -17.81 -9.78 -12.74
CA GLU A 268 -17.93 -8.32 -12.90
C GLU A 268 -16.67 -7.68 -13.49
N TYR A 269 -15.51 -8.34 -13.35
CA TYR A 269 -14.21 -7.82 -13.80
C TYR A 269 -13.46 -8.87 -14.64
N PRO A 270 -14.03 -9.26 -15.80
CA PRO A 270 -13.36 -10.21 -16.72
C PRO A 270 -12.07 -9.61 -17.30
N PRO A 271 -11.17 -10.43 -17.87
CA PRO A 271 -9.97 -9.93 -18.52
C PRO A 271 -10.29 -8.88 -19.61
N ILE A 272 -9.53 -7.78 -19.62
CA ILE A 272 -9.65 -6.70 -20.60
C ILE A 272 -8.58 -6.83 -21.70
N ILE A 273 -7.42 -7.44 -21.38
CA ILE A 273 -6.25 -7.58 -22.25
C ILE A 273 -5.74 -9.01 -22.31
#